data_50170c5befa1e386c42ab799e8652bba
#
_entry.id   50170c5befa1e386c42ab799e8652bba
#
_cell.length_a   1.000
_cell.length_b   1.000
_cell.length_c   1.000
_cell.angle_alpha   90.00
_cell.angle_beta   90.00
_cell.angle_gamma   90.00
#
_symmetry.space_group_name_H-M   'P 1'
#
loop_
_entity.id
_entity.type
_entity.pdbx_description
1 polymer ?
#
loop_
_entity_poly.entity_id
_entity_poly.type
_entity_poly.pdbx_seq_one_letter_code
_entity_poly.pdbx_strand_id
1 'polypeptide(L)'
;MPGSSLGPNGFLDVPARSPKPRTKGLTHVIDKGMNLRDIEGLFDTAGEYVDIVKLGWGTSYVTNNLEKKIALFRSFETPVVCGGTLFEAVIARDKLDEYKSWLTENRLSHVEVSDGTIDIPRERKLELIADLARDFVVMSEVGSKDEEVVYAPYQWVEWMREELDAGAWKVITEGRE
;
A
#
# COMPACT_ATOMS: atom_id res chain seq x y z
N MET A 1 18.68 13.64 -21.84
CA MET A 1 19.20 12.92 -20.66
C MET A 1 18.39 13.39 -19.48
N PRO A 2 17.76 12.53 -18.66
CA PRO A 2 17.20 12.98 -17.39
C PRO A 2 18.36 13.57 -16.58
N GLY A 3 18.16 14.73 -15.96
CA GLY A 3 19.20 15.40 -15.18
C GLY A 3 19.77 14.48 -14.12
N SER A 4 21.08 14.42 -14.00
CA SER A 4 21.73 13.80 -12.84
C SER A 4 21.79 14.82 -11.72
N SER A 5 21.59 14.38 -10.48
CA SER A 5 21.88 15.17 -9.29
C SER A 5 23.03 14.51 -8.53
N LEU A 6 23.81 15.32 -7.84
CA LEU A 6 24.78 14.75 -6.89
C LEU A 6 24.00 14.06 -5.77
N GLY A 7 24.43 12.87 -5.36
CA GLY A 7 23.90 12.19 -4.18
C GLY A 7 24.11 13.04 -2.92
N PRO A 8 23.45 12.70 -1.79
CA PRO A 8 23.51 13.49 -0.56
C PRO A 8 24.93 13.75 -0.05
N ASN A 9 25.89 12.88 -0.39
CA ASN A 9 27.29 13.04 -0.05
C ASN A 9 28.14 13.68 -1.17
N GLY A 10 27.54 14.06 -2.29
CA GLY A 10 28.09 14.95 -3.30
C GLY A 10 29.21 14.43 -4.20
N PHE A 11 29.52 13.11 -4.24
CA PHE A 11 30.62 12.58 -5.06
C PHE A 11 30.20 11.55 -6.13
N LEU A 12 28.94 11.12 -6.11
CA LEU A 12 28.39 10.23 -7.13
C LEU A 12 27.20 10.89 -7.83
N ASP A 13 27.17 10.76 -9.14
CA ASP A 13 25.99 11.12 -9.94
C ASP A 13 24.89 10.09 -9.72
N VAL A 14 23.73 10.53 -9.26
CA VAL A 14 22.54 9.71 -9.12
C VAL A 14 21.42 10.23 -10.02
N PRO A 15 20.50 9.36 -10.49
CA PRO A 15 19.33 9.82 -11.25
C PRO A 15 18.55 10.85 -10.45
N ALA A 16 18.20 11.96 -11.08
CA ALA A 16 17.37 12.99 -10.45
C ALA A 16 16.01 12.41 -10.10
N ARG A 17 15.56 12.67 -8.87
CA ARG A 17 14.26 12.25 -8.38
C ARG A 17 13.33 13.46 -8.29
N SER A 18 12.06 13.30 -8.72
CA SER A 18 11.08 14.35 -8.56
C SER A 18 10.82 14.68 -7.08
N PRO A 19 10.51 15.95 -6.75
CA PRO A 19 10.11 16.32 -5.39
C PRO A 19 8.78 15.66 -5.01
N LYS A 20 8.50 15.59 -3.71
CA LYS A 20 7.18 15.20 -3.19
C LYS A 20 6.14 16.30 -3.45
N PRO A 21 4.84 15.96 -3.59
CA PRO A 21 4.30 14.59 -3.70
C PRO A 21 4.59 13.97 -5.07
N ARG A 22 4.97 12.69 -5.09
CA ARG A 22 5.32 11.97 -6.30
C ARG A 22 4.14 11.18 -6.84
N THR A 23 4.07 11.08 -8.18
CA THR A 23 3.09 10.22 -8.88
C THR A 23 3.75 9.02 -9.56
N LYS A 24 5.08 9.06 -9.70
CA LYS A 24 5.91 8.02 -10.31
C LYS A 24 7.17 7.81 -9.49
N GLY A 25 7.74 6.60 -9.54
CA GLY A 25 8.91 6.23 -8.76
C GLY A 25 8.64 6.28 -7.25
N LEU A 26 7.47 5.83 -6.83
CA LEU A 26 7.06 5.82 -5.44
C LEU A 26 7.85 4.79 -4.64
N THR A 27 8.26 5.18 -3.44
CA THR A 27 8.78 4.25 -2.44
C THR A 27 7.67 3.92 -1.44
N HIS A 28 7.28 2.65 -1.41
CA HIS A 28 6.27 2.10 -0.53
C HIS A 28 6.97 1.31 0.58
N VAL A 29 6.94 1.81 1.80
CA VAL A 29 7.59 1.19 2.96
C VAL A 29 6.59 0.34 3.72
N ILE A 30 6.98 -0.88 4.08
CA ILE A 30 6.14 -1.77 4.90
C ILE A 30 6.55 -1.62 6.37
N ASP A 31 5.63 -1.12 7.17
CA ASP A 31 5.73 -1.11 8.62
C ASP A 31 5.20 -2.43 9.19
N LYS A 32 6.09 -3.17 9.83
CA LYS A 32 5.82 -4.48 10.45
C LYS A 32 5.70 -4.40 11.97
N GLY A 33 5.48 -3.20 12.52
CA GLY A 33 5.37 -2.98 13.96
C GLY A 33 6.36 -1.96 14.53
N MET A 34 6.83 -1.00 13.72
CA MET A 34 7.66 0.10 14.20
C MET A 34 6.97 0.84 15.36
N ASN A 35 7.73 1.19 16.37
CA ASN A 35 7.27 2.12 17.40
C ASN A 35 7.44 3.58 16.93
N LEU A 36 6.95 4.55 17.72
CA LEU A 36 6.98 5.97 17.30
C LEU A 36 8.41 6.50 17.09
N ARG A 37 9.40 6.04 17.89
CA ARG A 37 10.79 6.47 17.72
C ARG A 37 11.43 5.89 16.47
N ASP A 38 11.08 4.65 16.12
CA ASP A 38 11.56 4.04 14.87
C ASP A 38 11.04 4.81 13.65
N ILE A 39 9.79 5.28 13.73
CA ILE A 39 9.19 6.12 12.68
C ILE A 39 9.92 7.45 12.58
N GLU A 40 10.13 8.15 13.69
CA GLU A 40 10.90 9.39 13.71
C GLU A 40 12.30 9.20 13.14
N GLY A 41 13.02 8.14 13.53
CA GLY A 41 14.35 7.80 13.02
C GLY A 41 14.37 7.46 11.53
N LEU A 42 13.34 6.77 11.02
CA LEU A 42 13.19 6.51 9.58
C LEU A 42 13.05 7.81 8.80
N PHE A 43 12.20 8.73 9.28
CA PHE A 43 11.94 9.98 8.58
C PHE A 43 13.07 11.00 8.72
N ASP A 44 13.81 11.00 9.83
CA ASP A 44 15.06 11.77 9.99
C ASP A 44 16.12 11.32 8.97
N THR A 45 16.23 10.01 8.74
CA THR A 45 17.27 9.44 7.88
C THR A 45 16.90 9.42 6.40
N ALA A 46 15.66 9.05 6.07
CA ALA A 46 15.24 8.71 4.70
C ALA A 46 13.84 9.25 4.33
N GLY A 47 13.27 10.16 5.12
CA GLY A 47 11.91 10.65 4.95
C GLY A 47 11.63 11.27 3.58
N GLU A 48 12.63 11.91 2.97
CA GLU A 48 12.48 12.46 1.61
C GLU A 48 12.22 11.37 0.54
N TYR A 49 12.62 10.12 0.81
CA TYR A 49 12.45 9.00 -0.12
C TYR A 49 11.17 8.20 0.12
N VAL A 50 10.52 8.32 1.27
CA VAL A 50 9.32 7.57 1.63
C VAL A 50 8.07 8.28 1.10
N ASP A 51 7.30 7.62 0.24
CA ASP A 51 6.09 8.21 -0.35
C ASP A 51 4.80 7.66 0.25
N ILE A 52 4.79 6.38 0.65
CA ILE A 52 3.64 5.69 1.22
C ILE A 52 4.14 4.73 2.29
N VAL A 53 3.37 4.56 3.36
CA VAL A 53 3.63 3.53 4.38
C VAL A 53 2.47 2.56 4.46
N LYS A 54 2.75 1.26 4.32
CA LYS A 54 1.80 0.17 4.52
C LYS A 54 1.95 -0.40 5.92
N LEU A 55 0.87 -0.40 6.70
CA LEU A 55 0.78 -1.16 7.95
C LEU A 55 0.56 -2.63 7.59
N GLY A 56 1.67 -3.38 7.57
CA GLY A 56 1.70 -4.74 7.06
C GLY A 56 1.09 -5.78 8.01
N TRP A 57 0.72 -6.93 7.48
CA TRP A 57 0.32 -8.14 8.21
C TRP A 57 -0.81 -7.97 9.23
N GLY A 58 -1.71 -7.03 9.03
CA GLY A 58 -2.79 -6.76 9.97
C GLY A 58 -2.35 -6.12 11.29
N THR A 59 -1.10 -5.65 11.39
CA THR A 59 -0.56 -5.02 12.62
C THR A 59 -1.37 -3.80 13.05
N SER A 60 -2.00 -3.09 12.12
CA SER A 60 -2.90 -1.97 12.41
C SER A 60 -4.04 -2.35 13.36
N TYR A 61 -4.57 -3.56 13.26
CA TYR A 61 -5.69 -4.01 14.10
C TYR A 61 -5.28 -4.31 15.56
N VAL A 62 -4.00 -4.64 15.79
CA VAL A 62 -3.47 -5.00 17.12
C VAL A 62 -2.57 -3.93 17.74
N THR A 63 -2.39 -2.80 17.08
CA THR A 63 -1.55 -1.70 17.58
C THR A 63 -2.31 -0.84 18.59
N ASN A 64 -1.87 -0.81 19.85
CA ASN A 64 -2.54 -0.08 20.93
C ASN A 64 -2.58 1.45 20.75
N ASN A 65 -1.62 2.03 20.04
CA ASN A 65 -1.49 3.48 19.81
C ASN A 65 -1.61 3.85 18.34
N LEU A 66 -2.49 3.17 17.62
CA LEU A 66 -2.64 3.30 16.17
C LEU A 66 -2.90 4.75 15.74
N GLU A 67 -3.81 5.46 16.42
CA GLU A 67 -4.12 6.86 16.11
C GLU A 67 -2.88 7.76 16.17
N LYS A 68 -2.04 7.62 17.21
CA LYS A 68 -0.80 8.39 17.34
C LYS A 68 0.19 8.04 16.23
N LYS A 69 0.25 6.78 15.87
CA LYS A 69 1.12 6.28 14.82
C LYS A 69 0.72 6.84 13.45
N ILE A 70 -0.56 6.81 13.12
CA ILE A 70 -1.09 7.40 11.89
C ILE A 70 -0.87 8.92 11.86
N ALA A 71 -1.13 9.60 12.99
CA ALA A 71 -0.90 11.04 13.10
C ALA A 71 0.57 11.42 12.88
N LEU A 72 1.51 10.61 13.38
CA LEU A 72 2.94 10.81 13.17
C LEU A 72 3.33 10.66 11.69
N PHE A 73 2.89 9.62 11.00
CA PHE A 73 3.13 9.49 9.55
C PHE A 73 2.55 10.66 8.76
N ARG A 74 1.35 11.10 9.11
CA ARG A 74 0.70 12.25 8.46
C ARG A 74 1.44 13.58 8.71
N SER A 75 2.09 13.73 9.86
CA SER A 75 2.91 14.93 10.13
C SER A 75 4.13 15.03 9.19
N PHE A 76 4.53 13.90 8.58
CA PHE A 76 5.54 13.84 7.52
C PHE A 76 4.92 13.86 6.10
N GLU A 77 3.65 14.26 5.98
CA GLU A 77 2.92 14.30 4.71
C GLU A 77 2.92 12.96 3.95
N THR A 78 2.98 11.84 4.71
CA THR A 78 3.05 10.50 4.16
C THR A 78 1.75 9.75 4.40
N PRO A 79 1.03 9.34 3.33
CA PRO A 79 -0.19 8.55 3.45
C PRO A 79 0.09 7.17 4.03
N VAL A 80 -0.90 6.67 4.78
CA VAL A 80 -0.86 5.35 5.41
C VAL A 80 -1.90 4.44 4.78
N VAL A 81 -1.46 3.24 4.42
CA VAL A 81 -2.28 2.18 3.81
C VAL A 81 -2.44 1.03 4.81
N CYS A 82 -3.65 0.55 5.00
CA CYS A 82 -3.85 -0.75 5.64
C CYS A 82 -3.57 -1.86 4.64
N GLY A 83 -2.65 -2.76 4.99
CA GLY A 83 -2.25 -3.84 4.11
C GLY A 83 -3.34 -4.90 3.88
N GLY A 84 -3.23 -5.59 2.74
CA GLY A 84 -4.23 -6.52 2.24
C GLY A 84 -4.53 -7.70 3.16
N THR A 85 -3.60 -8.15 3.98
CA THR A 85 -3.86 -9.23 4.97
C THR A 85 -5.02 -8.88 5.93
N LEU A 86 -5.14 -7.61 6.35
CA LEU A 86 -6.28 -7.20 7.16
C LEU A 86 -7.57 -7.19 6.32
N PHE A 87 -7.49 -6.70 5.08
CA PHE A 87 -8.63 -6.73 4.16
C PHE A 87 -9.13 -8.17 3.93
N GLU A 88 -8.25 -9.12 3.65
CA GLU A 88 -8.60 -10.52 3.48
C GLU A 88 -9.29 -11.10 4.74
N ALA A 89 -8.76 -10.77 5.93
CA ALA A 89 -9.36 -11.18 7.19
C ALA A 89 -10.77 -10.59 7.42
N VAL A 90 -11.01 -9.38 6.93
CA VAL A 90 -12.32 -8.69 6.95
C VAL A 90 -13.30 -9.36 6.00
N ILE A 91 -12.88 -9.63 4.76
CA ILE A 91 -13.74 -10.28 3.76
C ILE A 91 -14.12 -11.70 4.21
N ALA A 92 -13.17 -12.47 4.72
CA ALA A 92 -13.42 -13.82 5.22
C ALA A 92 -14.42 -13.87 6.40
N ARG A 93 -14.76 -12.72 7.01
CA ARG A 93 -15.69 -12.58 8.15
C ARG A 93 -16.92 -11.74 7.83
N ASP A 94 -17.09 -11.35 6.57
CA ASP A 94 -18.22 -10.50 6.13
C ASP A 94 -18.33 -9.19 6.94
N LYS A 95 -17.18 -8.49 7.12
CA LYS A 95 -17.05 -7.29 7.96
C LYS A 95 -16.63 -6.04 7.17
N LEU A 96 -17.02 -5.95 5.90
CA LEU A 96 -16.58 -4.85 5.03
C LEU A 96 -17.11 -3.48 5.52
N ASP A 97 -18.36 -3.40 5.94
CA ASP A 97 -18.96 -2.12 6.37
C ASP A 97 -18.35 -1.62 7.67
N GLU A 98 -18.11 -2.52 8.64
CA GLU A 98 -17.39 -2.19 9.86
C GLU A 98 -15.96 -1.77 9.59
N TYR A 99 -15.30 -2.38 8.60
CA TYR A 99 -13.96 -2.01 8.18
C TYR A 99 -13.92 -0.62 7.56
N LYS A 100 -14.84 -0.28 6.66
CA LYS A 100 -14.97 1.06 6.06
C LYS A 100 -15.19 2.13 7.14
N SER A 101 -16.03 1.85 8.12
CA SER A 101 -16.27 2.74 9.27
C SER A 101 -14.98 2.92 10.09
N TRP A 102 -14.30 1.84 10.40
CA TRP A 102 -13.05 1.86 11.16
C TRP A 102 -11.91 2.59 10.42
N LEU A 103 -11.78 2.43 9.10
CA LEU A 103 -10.83 3.20 8.28
C LEU A 103 -11.09 4.70 8.40
N THR A 104 -12.36 5.10 8.31
CA THR A 104 -12.80 6.49 8.40
C THR A 104 -12.53 7.08 9.79
N GLU A 105 -12.87 6.36 10.86
CA GLU A 105 -12.63 6.77 12.25
C GLU A 105 -11.14 6.98 12.54
N ASN A 106 -10.28 6.10 11.97
CA ASN A 106 -8.83 6.22 12.09
C ASN A 106 -8.21 7.18 11.06
N ARG A 107 -9.04 7.87 10.25
CA ARG A 107 -8.61 8.84 9.23
C ARG A 107 -7.62 8.24 8.22
N LEU A 108 -7.79 6.98 7.88
CA LEU A 108 -7.05 6.30 6.84
C LEU A 108 -7.67 6.61 5.49
N SER A 109 -6.88 7.11 4.57
CA SER A 109 -7.34 7.50 3.22
C SER A 109 -7.03 6.45 2.15
N HIS A 110 -6.18 5.50 2.47
CA HIS A 110 -5.72 4.48 1.54
C HIS A 110 -5.99 3.09 2.08
N VAL A 111 -6.36 2.18 1.21
CA VAL A 111 -6.63 0.77 1.53
C VAL A 111 -6.04 -0.14 0.46
N GLU A 112 -5.60 -1.31 0.86
CA GLU A 112 -5.12 -2.33 -0.07
C GLU A 112 -6.14 -3.45 -0.19
N VAL A 113 -6.47 -3.81 -1.42
CA VAL A 113 -7.31 -4.97 -1.78
C VAL A 113 -6.39 -6.09 -2.27
N SER A 114 -6.43 -7.23 -1.62
CA SER A 114 -5.68 -8.42 -2.00
C SER A 114 -6.51 -9.69 -1.84
N ASP A 115 -6.08 -10.76 -2.50
CA ASP A 115 -6.65 -12.09 -2.46
C ASP A 115 -5.57 -13.18 -2.38
N GLY A 116 -4.39 -12.81 -1.88
CA GLY A 116 -3.24 -13.71 -1.87
C GLY A 116 -3.32 -14.87 -0.87
N THR A 117 -4.21 -14.81 0.16
CA THR A 117 -4.39 -15.86 1.17
C THR A 117 -5.80 -16.43 1.23
N ILE A 118 -6.75 -15.83 0.53
CA ILE A 118 -8.13 -16.30 0.42
C ILE A 118 -8.55 -16.32 -1.05
N ASP A 119 -9.45 -17.20 -1.39
CA ASP A 119 -10.01 -17.24 -2.74
C ASP A 119 -11.19 -16.25 -2.84
N ILE A 120 -10.97 -15.17 -3.60
CA ILE A 120 -12.02 -14.20 -3.96
C ILE A 120 -12.25 -14.34 -5.46
N PRO A 121 -13.48 -14.70 -5.92
CA PRO A 121 -13.80 -14.71 -7.34
C PRO A 121 -13.41 -13.37 -8.01
N ARG A 122 -12.83 -13.44 -9.19
CA ARG A 122 -12.29 -12.26 -9.90
C ARG A 122 -13.29 -11.10 -9.99
N GLU A 123 -14.52 -11.41 -10.41
CA GLU A 123 -15.61 -10.42 -10.51
C GLU A 123 -15.88 -9.75 -9.15
N ARG A 124 -15.88 -10.55 -8.09
CA ARG A 124 -16.12 -10.03 -6.73
C ARG A 124 -14.99 -9.12 -6.27
N LYS A 125 -13.74 -9.43 -6.61
CA LYS A 125 -12.59 -8.55 -6.32
C LYS A 125 -12.74 -7.20 -7.00
N LEU A 126 -13.14 -7.17 -8.27
CA LEU A 126 -13.37 -5.93 -9.01
C LEU A 126 -14.52 -5.10 -8.41
N GLU A 127 -15.61 -5.74 -7.99
CA GLU A 127 -16.70 -5.06 -7.27
C GLU A 127 -16.22 -4.43 -5.95
N LEU A 128 -15.39 -5.14 -5.18
CA LEU A 128 -14.82 -4.66 -3.93
C LEU A 128 -13.89 -3.46 -4.16
N ILE A 129 -13.07 -3.50 -5.20
CA ILE A 129 -12.25 -2.37 -5.61
C ILE A 129 -13.12 -1.17 -5.96
N ALA A 130 -14.15 -1.35 -6.80
CA ALA A 130 -15.05 -0.28 -7.22
C ALA A 130 -15.84 0.31 -6.05
N ASP A 131 -16.26 -0.50 -5.10
CA ASP A 131 -16.97 -0.03 -3.90
C ASP A 131 -16.06 0.79 -2.99
N LEU A 132 -14.85 0.28 -2.68
CA LEU A 132 -13.88 0.98 -1.84
C LEU A 132 -13.35 2.27 -2.50
N ALA A 133 -13.20 2.30 -3.82
CA ALA A 133 -12.71 3.46 -4.56
C ALA A 133 -13.66 4.67 -4.52
N ARG A 134 -14.90 4.53 -4.03
CA ARG A 134 -15.82 5.64 -3.80
C ARG A 134 -15.39 6.52 -2.64
N ASP A 135 -14.77 5.94 -1.64
CA ASP A 135 -14.45 6.61 -0.36
C ASP A 135 -12.96 6.67 -0.06
N PHE A 136 -12.15 5.77 -0.67
CA PHE A 136 -10.73 5.59 -0.38
C PHE A 136 -9.89 5.54 -1.65
N VAL A 137 -8.60 5.83 -1.51
CA VAL A 137 -7.59 5.53 -2.54
C VAL A 137 -7.25 4.06 -2.45
N VAL A 138 -7.61 3.29 -3.48
CA VAL A 138 -7.40 1.84 -3.48
C VAL A 138 -6.06 1.50 -4.12
N MET A 139 -5.26 0.73 -3.42
CA MET A 139 -4.14 -0.03 -3.97
C MET A 139 -4.60 -1.48 -4.09
N SER A 140 -4.27 -2.13 -5.17
CA SER A 140 -4.69 -3.50 -5.43
C SER A 140 -3.46 -4.38 -5.61
N GLU A 141 -3.54 -5.62 -5.17
CA GLU A 141 -2.44 -6.58 -5.28
C GLU A 141 -2.83 -7.71 -6.23
N VAL A 142 -2.02 -7.93 -7.27
CA VAL A 142 -2.16 -9.03 -8.23
C VAL A 142 -1.01 -10.01 -8.02
N GLY A 143 -1.32 -11.29 -7.96
CA GLY A 143 -0.35 -12.35 -7.78
C GLY A 143 -0.86 -13.41 -6.82
N SER A 144 0.01 -14.34 -6.46
CA SER A 144 -0.27 -15.37 -5.46
C SER A 144 0.84 -15.43 -4.42
N LYS A 145 0.46 -15.70 -3.18
CA LYS A 145 1.38 -16.05 -2.10
C LYS A 145 1.79 -17.52 -2.12
N ASP A 146 1.16 -18.31 -2.98
CA ASP A 146 1.50 -19.70 -3.22
C ASP A 146 2.61 -19.78 -4.28
N GLU A 147 3.76 -20.33 -3.91
CA GLU A 147 4.95 -20.46 -4.76
C GLU A 147 4.73 -21.46 -5.93
N GLU A 148 3.76 -22.34 -5.81
CA GLU A 148 3.42 -23.30 -6.86
C GLU A 148 2.54 -22.70 -7.97
N VAL A 149 1.96 -21.52 -7.73
CA VAL A 149 1.06 -20.86 -8.69
C VAL A 149 1.85 -19.96 -9.63
N VAL A 150 1.89 -20.35 -10.90
CA VAL A 150 2.54 -19.58 -11.97
C VAL A 150 1.49 -19.07 -12.94
N TYR A 151 1.38 -17.76 -13.05
CA TYR A 151 0.50 -17.10 -14.02
C TYR A 151 1.25 -16.74 -15.30
N ALA A 152 0.57 -16.89 -16.44
CA ALA A 152 1.13 -16.44 -17.72
C ALA A 152 1.29 -14.91 -17.74
N PRO A 153 2.33 -14.35 -18.38
CA PRO A 153 2.56 -12.91 -18.41
C PRO A 153 1.35 -12.08 -18.90
N TYR A 154 0.57 -12.59 -19.84
CA TYR A 154 -0.62 -11.88 -20.34
C TYR A 154 -1.72 -11.78 -19.27
N GLN A 155 -1.87 -12.79 -18.40
CA GLN A 155 -2.85 -12.79 -17.30
C GLN A 155 -2.52 -11.67 -16.29
N TRP A 156 -1.25 -11.48 -15.96
CA TRP A 156 -0.80 -10.37 -15.12
C TRP A 156 -1.25 -9.01 -15.70
N VAL A 157 -1.01 -8.81 -16.98
CA VAL A 157 -1.34 -7.55 -17.67
C VAL A 157 -2.86 -7.34 -17.73
N GLU A 158 -3.62 -8.40 -18.00
CA GLU A 158 -5.08 -8.35 -18.05
C GLU A 158 -5.65 -7.98 -16.68
N TRP A 159 -5.29 -8.71 -15.64
CA TRP A 159 -5.77 -8.44 -14.28
C TRP A 159 -5.39 -7.05 -13.76
N MET A 160 -4.16 -6.60 -14.01
CA MET A 160 -3.76 -5.24 -13.65
C MET A 160 -4.62 -4.18 -14.34
N ARG A 161 -4.97 -4.37 -15.61
CA ARG A 161 -5.84 -3.45 -16.35
C ARG A 161 -7.25 -3.44 -15.76
N GLU A 162 -7.84 -4.61 -15.56
CA GLU A 162 -9.18 -4.74 -14.96
C GLU A 162 -9.26 -4.07 -13.59
N GLU A 163 -8.26 -4.24 -12.74
CA GLU A 163 -8.22 -3.63 -11.41
C GLU A 163 -8.06 -2.11 -11.48
N LEU A 164 -7.24 -1.60 -12.40
CA LEU A 164 -7.15 -0.16 -12.66
C LEU A 164 -8.48 0.40 -13.20
N ASP A 165 -9.12 -0.31 -14.12
CA ASP A 165 -10.41 0.09 -14.69
C ASP A 165 -11.53 0.03 -13.64
N ALA A 166 -11.45 -0.88 -12.68
CA ALA A 166 -12.36 -0.95 -11.53
C ALA A 166 -12.18 0.19 -10.52
N GLY A 167 -11.10 0.96 -10.60
CA GLY A 167 -10.87 2.14 -9.76
C GLY A 167 -9.64 2.06 -8.86
N ALA A 168 -8.79 1.04 -8.98
CA ALA A 168 -7.53 1.03 -8.26
C ALA A 168 -6.62 2.16 -8.75
N TRP A 169 -6.04 2.90 -7.82
CA TRP A 169 -5.06 3.94 -8.13
C TRP A 169 -3.71 3.36 -8.59
N LYS A 170 -3.29 2.29 -7.95
CA LYS A 170 -2.06 1.56 -8.26
C LYS A 170 -2.29 0.07 -8.07
N VAL A 171 -1.59 -0.72 -8.88
CA VAL A 171 -1.53 -2.16 -8.72
C VAL A 171 -0.13 -2.55 -8.25
N ILE A 172 -0.08 -3.42 -7.28
CA ILE A 172 1.13 -4.03 -6.72
C ILE A 172 1.21 -5.45 -7.28
N THR A 173 2.37 -5.86 -7.75
CA THR A 173 2.60 -7.25 -8.11
C THR A 173 3.17 -8.00 -6.92
N GLU A 174 2.59 -9.12 -6.56
CA GLU A 174 3.15 -10.03 -5.58
C GLU A 174 3.75 -11.23 -6.31
N GLY A 175 5.02 -11.49 -6.05
CA GLY A 175 5.70 -12.70 -6.45
C GLY A 175 6.58 -13.15 -5.31
N ARG A 176 6.66 -14.46 -5.10
CA ARG A 176 7.65 -15.05 -4.19
C ARG A 176 8.74 -15.72 -5.00
N GLU A 177 9.98 -15.49 -4.60
CA GLU A 177 11.16 -16.18 -5.10
C GLU A 177 11.40 -17.48 -4.33
#